data_808b3e600b1876e8001d9310aa6d4d28
#
_entry.id   808b3e600b1876e8001d9310aa6d4d28
#
_cell.length_a   1.000
_cell.length_b   1.000
_cell.length_c   1.000
_cell.angle_alpha   90.00
_cell.angle_beta   90.00
_cell.angle_gamma   90.00
#
_symmetry.space_group_name_H-M   'P 1'
#
loop_
_entity.id
_entity.type
_entity.pdbx_description
1 polymer ?
#
loop_
_entity_poly.entity_id
_entity_poly.type
_entity_poly.pdbx_seq_one_letter_code
_entity_poly.pdbx_strand_id
1 'polypeptide(L)'
;IWFSSAYAPFFSGAFARQGVNVSSYGDLNSYKVGVTGGTLEDLTLTEKAPNGTNIVRVGDNAAHISAFVAGQTDVLITGNVVAAKVISENPSKKIEPKFIMRESPCFIGVKQGETNMLQWVNVFILHKTLGGELNELSMKWFGQPLPPLPSL
;
A
#
# COMPACT_ATOMS: atom_id res chain seq x y z
N ILE A 1 -3.44 -13.88 20.43
CA ILE A 1 -3.05 -14.30 19.08
C ILE A 1 -1.54 -14.22 18.96
N TRP A 2 -0.94 -15.23 18.35
CA TRP A 2 0.45 -15.21 17.90
C TRP A 2 0.48 -14.98 16.39
N PHE A 3 1.53 -14.35 15.91
CA PHE A 3 1.69 -14.05 14.50
C PHE A 3 2.84 -14.85 13.90
N SER A 4 2.67 -15.29 12.65
CA SER A 4 3.71 -15.95 11.86
C SER A 4 4.79 -14.95 11.42
N SER A 5 5.81 -15.45 10.73
CA SER A 5 6.65 -14.61 9.87
C SER A 5 5.80 -13.87 8.84
N ALA A 6 6.26 -12.70 8.40
CA ALA A 6 5.60 -11.94 7.35
C ALA A 6 5.61 -12.72 6.03
N TYR A 7 4.52 -12.68 5.26
CA TYR A 7 4.41 -13.41 3.99
C TYR A 7 4.10 -12.54 2.78
N ALA A 8 3.62 -11.30 3.00
CA ALA A 8 3.34 -10.37 1.92
C ALA A 8 3.61 -8.93 2.34
N PRO A 9 4.07 -8.06 1.41
CA PRO A 9 4.21 -6.66 1.68
C PRO A 9 2.83 -6.01 1.69
N PHE A 10 2.57 -5.19 2.68
CA PHE A 10 1.47 -4.23 2.66
C PHE A 10 2.00 -2.89 3.12
N PHE A 11 1.70 -1.84 2.36
CA PHE A 11 1.99 -0.47 2.75
C PHE A 11 0.91 0.47 2.22
N SER A 12 0.70 1.56 2.89
CA SER A 12 0.00 2.72 2.34
C SER A 12 1.00 3.78 1.92
N GLY A 13 0.68 4.51 0.86
CA GLY A 13 1.58 5.49 0.29
C GLY A 13 0.90 6.48 -0.63
N ALA A 14 1.71 7.38 -1.14
CA ALA A 14 1.35 8.33 -2.17
C ALA A 14 1.71 7.77 -3.55
N PHE A 15 0.74 7.79 -4.46
CA PHE A 15 0.89 7.39 -5.85
C PHE A 15 0.48 8.55 -6.75
N ALA A 16 1.21 8.78 -7.82
CA ALA A 16 0.90 9.85 -8.76
C ALA A 16 1.46 9.55 -10.15
N ARG A 17 1.06 10.33 -11.14
CA ARG A 17 1.61 10.26 -12.49
C ARG A 17 3.08 10.63 -12.49
N GLN A 18 3.84 10.11 -13.43
CA GLN A 18 5.30 10.29 -13.54
C GLN A 18 5.76 11.77 -13.51
N GLY A 19 4.98 12.72 -13.98
CA GLY A 19 5.33 14.15 -13.96
C GLY A 19 5.07 14.89 -12.64
N VAL A 20 4.49 14.23 -11.63
CA VAL A 20 4.19 14.83 -10.33
C VAL A 20 5.38 14.64 -9.40
N ASN A 21 6.00 15.74 -8.98
CA ASN A 21 7.21 15.75 -8.14
C ASN A 21 6.85 15.78 -6.66
N VAL A 22 6.54 14.61 -6.11
CA VAL A 22 6.25 14.40 -4.69
C VAL A 22 7.17 13.30 -4.17
N SER A 23 7.93 13.57 -3.12
CA SER A 23 8.85 12.62 -2.49
C SER A 23 8.62 12.48 -0.98
N SER A 24 7.84 13.40 -0.41
CA SER A 24 7.56 13.46 1.02
C SER A 24 6.22 14.15 1.30
N TYR A 25 5.79 14.15 2.56
CA TYR A 25 4.63 14.92 2.98
C TYR A 25 4.77 16.43 2.69
N GLY A 26 5.99 16.97 2.79
CA GLY A 26 6.28 18.39 2.57
C GLY A 26 5.91 18.89 1.18
N ASP A 27 5.94 18.02 0.19
CA ASP A 27 5.66 18.40 -1.21
C ASP A 27 4.17 18.42 -1.54
N LEU A 28 3.31 17.87 -0.65
CA LEU A 28 1.89 17.68 -0.90
C LEU A 28 1.09 18.97 -0.99
N ASN A 29 1.56 20.07 -0.38
CA ASN A 29 0.85 21.35 -0.38
C ASN A 29 0.69 21.98 -1.78
N SER A 30 1.48 21.55 -2.75
CA SER A 30 1.43 22.04 -4.14
C SER A 30 0.42 21.29 -5.01
N TYR A 31 -0.26 20.26 -4.46
CA TYR A 31 -1.10 19.33 -5.21
C TYR A 31 -2.46 19.13 -4.56
N LYS A 32 -3.43 18.65 -5.37
CA LYS A 32 -4.70 18.13 -4.87
C LYS A 32 -4.52 16.69 -4.46
N VAL A 33 -4.58 16.43 -3.16
CA VAL A 33 -4.29 15.11 -2.57
C VAL A 33 -5.60 14.39 -2.27
N GLY A 34 -5.89 13.31 -3.01
CA GLY A 34 -7.08 12.50 -2.79
C GLY A 34 -6.86 11.44 -1.71
N VAL A 35 -7.87 11.23 -0.90
CA VAL A 35 -7.90 10.15 0.12
C VAL A 35 -9.35 9.72 0.39
N THR A 36 -9.56 8.44 0.74
CA THR A 36 -10.86 7.99 1.23
C THR A 36 -11.04 8.47 2.67
N GLY A 37 -12.11 9.22 2.90
CA GLY A 37 -12.38 9.84 4.21
C GLY A 37 -12.58 8.83 5.33
N GLY A 38 -12.05 9.12 6.51
CA GLY A 38 -12.18 8.31 7.72
C GLY A 38 -11.31 7.04 7.75
N THR A 39 -10.45 6.84 6.77
CA THR A 39 -9.48 5.74 6.76
C THR A 39 -8.24 6.07 7.59
N LEU A 40 -7.43 5.06 7.87
CA LEU A 40 -6.15 5.25 8.56
C LEU A 40 -5.20 6.16 7.75
N GLU A 41 -5.26 6.06 6.43
CA GLU A 41 -4.52 6.92 5.52
C GLU A 41 -4.94 8.39 5.66
N ASP A 42 -6.26 8.66 5.78
CA ASP A 42 -6.77 10.02 6.01
C ASP A 42 -6.30 10.59 7.35
N LEU A 43 -6.35 9.81 8.41
CA LEU A 43 -5.85 10.21 9.73
C LEU A 43 -4.36 10.54 9.69
N THR A 44 -3.56 9.65 9.10
CA THR A 44 -2.11 9.84 8.96
C THR A 44 -1.77 11.05 8.10
N LEU A 45 -2.49 11.23 6.98
CA LEU A 45 -2.32 12.37 6.09
C LEU A 45 -2.65 13.69 6.80
N THR A 46 -3.76 13.71 7.55
CA THR A 46 -4.20 14.90 8.31
C THR A 46 -3.18 15.32 9.37
N GLU A 47 -2.53 14.34 10.01
CA GLU A 47 -1.51 14.60 11.03
C GLU A 47 -0.19 15.09 10.43
N LYS A 48 0.23 14.54 9.28
CA LYS A 48 1.59 14.71 8.75
C LYS A 48 1.70 15.68 7.58
N ALA A 49 0.60 15.95 6.87
CA ALA A 49 0.64 16.88 5.76
C ALA A 49 0.84 18.34 6.26
N PRO A 50 1.55 19.18 5.49
CA PRO A 50 1.68 20.58 5.82
C PRO A 50 0.33 21.30 5.95
N ASN A 51 0.27 22.30 6.82
CA ASN A 51 -0.92 23.13 6.95
C ASN A 51 -1.26 23.79 5.60
N GLY A 52 -2.53 23.72 5.22
CA GLY A 52 -3.02 24.28 3.95
C GLY A 52 -2.94 23.31 2.76
N THR A 53 -2.50 22.06 2.96
CA THR A 53 -2.58 21.02 1.93
C THR A 53 -4.02 20.82 1.50
N ASN A 54 -4.26 20.83 0.18
CA ASN A 54 -5.59 20.61 -0.39
C ASN A 54 -5.94 19.12 -0.38
N ILE A 55 -6.52 18.64 0.71
CA ILE A 55 -6.94 17.25 0.89
C ILE A 55 -8.39 17.08 0.43
N VAL A 56 -8.58 16.33 -0.64
CA VAL A 56 -9.89 15.97 -1.20
C VAL A 56 -10.32 14.62 -0.62
N ARG A 57 -11.29 14.66 0.29
CA ARG A 57 -11.85 13.47 0.93
C ARG A 57 -13.05 12.99 0.15
N VAL A 58 -13.06 11.71 -0.20
CA VAL A 58 -14.19 11.06 -0.90
C VAL A 58 -14.78 9.94 -0.05
N GLY A 59 -16.03 9.59 -0.34
CA GLY A 59 -16.80 8.68 0.52
C GLY A 59 -16.36 7.22 0.46
N ASP A 60 -15.74 6.78 -0.65
CA ASP A 60 -15.32 5.39 -0.83
C ASP A 60 -14.16 5.29 -1.82
N ASN A 61 -13.56 4.08 -1.89
CA ASN A 61 -12.42 3.81 -2.77
C ASN A 61 -12.77 3.93 -4.27
N ALA A 62 -13.98 3.63 -4.69
CA ALA A 62 -14.37 3.70 -6.10
C ALA A 62 -14.41 5.17 -6.56
N ALA A 63 -15.03 6.03 -5.76
CA ALA A 63 -15.06 7.48 -6.00
C ALA A 63 -13.64 8.07 -5.97
N HIS A 64 -12.79 7.61 -5.03
CA HIS A 64 -11.40 8.05 -4.93
C HIS A 64 -10.59 7.71 -6.18
N ILE A 65 -10.66 6.45 -6.63
CA ILE A 65 -9.98 6.01 -7.86
C ILE A 65 -10.50 6.80 -9.07
N SER A 66 -11.83 6.96 -9.19
CA SER A 66 -12.45 7.70 -10.30
C SER A 66 -11.99 9.15 -10.35
N ALA A 67 -11.95 9.84 -9.22
CA ALA A 67 -11.47 11.23 -9.11
C ALA A 67 -10.00 11.35 -9.55
N PHE A 68 -9.14 10.42 -9.12
CA PHE A 68 -7.74 10.41 -9.51
C PHE A 68 -7.56 10.10 -11.00
N VAL A 69 -8.22 9.08 -11.51
CA VAL A 69 -8.14 8.70 -12.94
C VAL A 69 -8.67 9.82 -13.86
N ALA A 70 -9.73 10.52 -13.44
CA ALA A 70 -10.28 11.69 -14.14
C ALA A 70 -9.41 12.95 -14.03
N GLY A 71 -8.38 12.97 -13.19
CA GLY A 71 -7.51 14.13 -13.00
C GLY A 71 -8.09 15.20 -12.07
N GLN A 72 -9.10 14.87 -11.27
CA GLN A 72 -9.64 15.77 -10.24
C GLN A 72 -8.71 15.88 -9.03
N THR A 73 -7.89 14.85 -8.79
CA THR A 73 -6.79 14.86 -7.83
C THR A 73 -5.48 14.49 -8.51
N ASP A 74 -4.37 15.02 -7.99
CA ASP A 74 -3.03 14.83 -8.55
C ASP A 74 -2.31 13.65 -7.88
N VAL A 75 -2.57 13.44 -6.60
CA VAL A 75 -1.97 12.40 -5.76
C VAL A 75 -3.06 11.49 -5.20
N LEU A 76 -2.84 10.18 -5.33
CA LEU A 76 -3.68 9.11 -4.81
C LEU A 76 -3.05 8.57 -3.53
N ILE A 77 -3.67 8.78 -2.38
CA ILE A 77 -3.25 8.22 -1.10
C ILE A 77 -4.05 6.94 -0.83
N THR A 78 -3.37 5.79 -0.90
CA THR A 78 -4.04 4.49 -0.76
C THR A 78 -3.06 3.37 -0.41
N GLY A 79 -3.59 2.15 -0.17
CA GLY A 79 -2.78 0.95 -0.01
C GLY A 79 -2.22 0.44 -1.35
N ASN A 80 -1.06 -0.21 -1.29
CA ASN A 80 -0.36 -0.74 -2.47
C ASN A 80 -1.21 -1.72 -3.30
N VAL A 81 -2.11 -2.49 -2.68
CA VAL A 81 -3.02 -3.43 -3.38
C VAL A 81 -3.98 -2.67 -4.31
N VAL A 82 -4.60 -1.62 -3.79
CA VAL A 82 -5.50 -0.76 -4.58
C VAL A 82 -4.72 -0.04 -5.67
N ALA A 83 -3.56 0.51 -5.33
CA ALA A 83 -2.69 1.20 -6.28
C ALA A 83 -2.25 0.28 -7.43
N ALA A 84 -1.86 -0.98 -7.14
CA ALA A 84 -1.47 -1.95 -8.17
C ALA A 84 -2.59 -2.20 -9.19
N LYS A 85 -3.84 -2.31 -8.71
CA LYS A 85 -5.01 -2.42 -9.58
C LYS A 85 -5.18 -1.18 -10.45
N VAL A 86 -5.13 0.01 -9.86
CA VAL A 86 -5.26 1.28 -10.61
C VAL A 86 -4.17 1.42 -11.67
N ILE A 87 -2.93 1.05 -11.34
CA ILE A 87 -1.79 1.07 -12.28
C ILE A 87 -2.03 0.10 -13.44
N SER A 88 -2.43 -1.14 -13.15
CA SER A 88 -2.65 -2.18 -14.17
C SER A 88 -3.81 -1.84 -15.11
N GLU A 89 -4.86 -1.21 -14.61
CA GLU A 89 -6.04 -0.81 -15.40
C GLU A 89 -5.81 0.50 -16.20
N ASN A 90 -4.77 1.28 -15.85
CA ASN A 90 -4.48 2.58 -16.47
C ASN A 90 -3.02 2.72 -16.92
N PRO A 91 -2.47 1.82 -17.74
CA PRO A 91 -1.04 1.80 -18.10
C PRO A 91 -0.59 3.09 -18.80
N SER A 92 -1.47 3.71 -19.57
CA SER A 92 -1.17 4.97 -20.30
C SER A 92 -0.94 6.17 -19.37
N LYS A 93 -1.41 6.11 -18.13
CA LYS A 93 -1.27 7.21 -17.17
C LYS A 93 0.07 7.23 -16.44
N LYS A 94 0.90 6.20 -16.61
CA LYS A 94 2.25 6.09 -16.02
C LYS A 94 2.26 6.45 -14.54
N ILE A 95 1.40 5.78 -13.77
CA ILE A 95 1.27 5.97 -12.33
C ILE A 95 2.40 5.20 -11.64
N GLU A 96 3.03 5.83 -10.67
CA GLU A 96 4.14 5.25 -9.91
C GLU A 96 4.02 5.57 -8.41
N PRO A 97 4.61 4.76 -7.53
CA PRO A 97 4.71 5.09 -6.11
C PRO A 97 5.65 6.29 -5.93
N LYS A 98 5.30 7.21 -5.05
CA LYS A 98 6.07 8.42 -4.74
C LYS A 98 6.79 8.31 -3.40
N PHE A 99 6.07 7.99 -2.34
CA PHE A 99 6.66 7.68 -1.04
C PHE A 99 5.73 6.78 -0.22
N ILE A 100 6.33 6.03 0.70
CA ILE A 100 5.61 5.16 1.63
C ILE A 100 5.21 5.96 2.87
N MET A 101 3.94 5.92 3.23
CA MET A 101 3.41 6.56 4.44
C MET A 101 3.54 5.66 5.66
N ARG A 102 3.23 4.37 5.49
CA ARG A 102 3.25 3.36 6.54
C ARG A 102 3.44 1.98 5.94
N GLU A 103 4.34 1.22 6.54
CA GLU A 103 4.50 -0.22 6.25
C GLU A 103 3.74 -1.04 7.28
N SER A 104 3.04 -2.06 6.82
CA SER A 104 2.30 -3.00 7.65
C SER A 104 2.27 -4.37 6.98
N PRO A 105 3.38 -5.13 7.01
CA PRO A 105 3.44 -6.45 6.38
C PRO A 105 2.34 -7.37 6.87
N CYS A 106 1.94 -8.33 6.04
CA CYS A 106 0.90 -9.29 6.37
C CYS A 106 1.45 -10.50 7.11
N PHE A 107 0.75 -10.90 8.14
CA PHE A 107 1.06 -12.05 8.99
C PHE A 107 -0.14 -12.97 9.12
N ILE A 108 0.08 -14.25 9.34
CA ILE A 108 -0.98 -15.21 9.66
C ILE A 108 -1.14 -15.26 11.19
N GLY A 109 -2.36 -14.96 11.66
CA GLY A 109 -2.70 -15.07 13.08
C GLY A 109 -3.00 -16.51 13.48
N VAL A 110 -2.35 -17.00 14.54
CA VAL A 110 -2.55 -18.33 15.11
C VAL A 110 -3.04 -18.17 16.56
N LYS A 111 -3.92 -19.06 17.02
CA LYS A 111 -4.38 -19.04 18.42
C LYS A 111 -3.20 -19.13 19.36
N GLN A 112 -3.19 -18.31 20.40
CA GLN A 112 -2.17 -18.33 21.44
C GLN A 112 -2.09 -19.72 22.10
N GLY A 113 -0.87 -20.25 22.22
CA GLY A 113 -0.61 -21.59 22.73
C GLY A 113 -0.45 -22.67 21.67
N GLU A 114 -0.86 -22.43 20.43
CA GLU A 114 -0.73 -23.38 19.31
C GLU A 114 0.68 -23.32 18.68
N THR A 115 1.70 -23.66 19.46
CA THR A 115 3.11 -23.56 19.06
C THR A 115 3.43 -24.41 17.82
N ASN A 116 2.89 -25.63 17.76
CA ASN A 116 3.12 -26.54 16.63
C ASN A 116 2.54 -25.98 15.34
N MET A 117 1.34 -25.38 15.40
CA MET A 117 0.72 -24.73 14.25
C MET A 117 1.55 -23.53 13.78
N LEU A 118 2.01 -22.70 14.71
CA LEU A 118 2.86 -21.56 14.38
C LEU A 118 4.17 -21.99 13.69
N GLN A 119 4.82 -23.02 14.21
CA GLN A 119 6.02 -23.60 13.61
C GLN A 119 5.75 -24.11 12.21
N TRP A 120 4.65 -24.86 12.02
CA TRP A 120 4.27 -25.36 10.71
C TRP A 120 4.03 -24.23 9.70
N VAL A 121 3.28 -23.20 10.11
CA VAL A 121 3.01 -22.02 9.26
C VAL A 121 4.32 -21.29 8.88
N ASN A 122 5.23 -21.11 9.84
CA ASN A 122 6.50 -20.43 9.57
C ASN A 122 7.38 -21.23 8.59
N VAL A 123 7.44 -22.57 8.75
CA VAL A 123 8.16 -23.44 7.82
C VAL A 123 7.51 -23.43 6.45
N PHE A 124 6.18 -23.42 6.37
CA PHE A 124 5.44 -23.30 5.11
C PHE A 124 5.79 -21.99 4.39
N ILE A 125 5.74 -20.83 5.09
CA ILE A 125 6.10 -19.52 4.53
C ILE A 125 7.55 -19.54 4.03
N LEU A 126 8.48 -20.08 4.82
CA LEU A 126 9.89 -20.18 4.43
C LEU A 126 10.06 -20.97 3.12
N HIS A 127 9.44 -22.15 3.02
CA HIS A 127 9.53 -22.97 1.80
C HIS A 127 8.91 -22.26 0.60
N LYS A 128 7.77 -21.58 0.75
CA LYS A 128 7.13 -20.82 -0.32
C LYS A 128 7.92 -19.58 -0.74
N THR A 129 8.68 -19.00 0.19
CA THR A 129 9.63 -17.92 -0.12
C THR A 129 10.81 -18.45 -0.92
N LEU A 130 11.46 -19.51 -0.44
CA LEU A 130 12.63 -20.13 -1.10
C LEU A 130 12.29 -20.76 -2.45
N GLY A 131 11.10 -21.33 -2.58
CA GLY A 131 10.61 -21.91 -3.83
C GLY A 131 10.19 -20.88 -4.89
N GLY A 132 10.06 -19.61 -4.50
CA GLY A 132 9.70 -18.53 -5.43
C GLY A 132 8.20 -18.29 -5.57
N GLU A 133 7.33 -19.16 -5.02
CA GLU A 133 5.87 -19.03 -5.18
C GLU A 133 5.32 -17.73 -4.59
N LEU A 134 5.88 -17.24 -3.46
CA LEU A 134 5.48 -15.94 -2.91
C LEU A 134 5.91 -14.78 -3.81
N ASN A 135 7.05 -14.90 -4.49
CA ASN A 135 7.48 -13.92 -5.48
C ASN A 135 6.56 -13.90 -6.71
N GLU A 136 6.13 -15.07 -7.20
CA GLU A 136 5.16 -15.18 -8.31
C GLU A 136 3.83 -14.53 -7.93
N LEU A 137 3.35 -14.76 -6.70
CA LEU A 137 2.12 -14.13 -6.20
C LEU A 137 2.29 -12.61 -6.07
N SER A 138 3.44 -12.14 -5.60
CA SER A 138 3.75 -10.71 -5.52
C SER A 138 3.72 -10.05 -6.91
N MET A 139 4.37 -10.65 -7.89
CA MET A 139 4.34 -10.19 -9.28
C MET A 139 2.91 -10.16 -9.84
N LYS A 140 2.13 -11.22 -9.57
CA LYS A 140 0.75 -11.33 -10.06
C LYS A 140 -0.19 -10.26 -9.49
N TRP A 141 -0.12 -10.03 -8.18
CA TRP A 141 -1.10 -9.20 -7.47
C TRP A 141 -0.66 -7.77 -7.23
N PHE A 142 0.65 -7.52 -7.11
CA PHE A 142 1.21 -6.18 -6.85
C PHE A 142 2.02 -5.64 -8.03
N GLY A 143 2.32 -6.46 -9.05
CA GLY A 143 3.13 -6.05 -10.20
C GLY A 143 4.60 -5.80 -9.85
N GLN A 144 5.06 -6.26 -8.68
CA GLN A 144 6.40 -6.04 -8.16
C GLN A 144 6.97 -7.34 -7.58
N PRO A 145 8.29 -7.56 -7.67
CA PRO A 145 8.92 -8.67 -6.98
C PRO A 145 8.72 -8.57 -5.47
N LEU A 146 8.72 -9.72 -4.81
CA LEU A 146 8.60 -9.78 -3.34
C LEU A 146 9.84 -9.10 -2.71
N PRO A 147 9.66 -8.00 -1.97
CA PRO A 147 10.78 -7.36 -1.27
C PRO A 147 11.22 -8.24 -0.08
N PRO A 148 12.42 -8.00 0.47
CA PRO A 148 12.78 -8.56 1.76
C PRO A 148 11.73 -8.20 2.81
N LEU A 149 11.14 -9.21 3.44
CA LEU A 149 10.14 -9.01 4.48
C LEU A 149 10.81 -9.01 5.86
N PRO A 150 10.29 -8.22 6.84
CA PRO A 150 10.84 -8.22 8.18
C PRO A 150 10.65 -9.60 8.84
N SER A 151 11.64 -10.01 9.59
CA SER A 151 11.57 -11.14 10.53
C SER A 151 11.18 -10.64 11.92
N LEU A 152 10.39 -11.43 12.63
CA LEU A 152 10.07 -11.19 14.05
C LEU A 152 11.19 -11.66 14.95
#